data_b409ec7782ad791885634eae4b32e5bc
#
_entry.id   b409ec7782ad791885634eae4b32e5bc
#
_cell.length_a   1.000
_cell.length_b   1.000
_cell.length_c   1.000
_cell.angle_alpha   90.00
_cell.angle_beta   90.00
_cell.angle_gamma   90.00
#
_symmetry.space_group_name_H-M   'P 1'
#
loop_
_entity.id
_entity.type
_entity.pdbx_description
1 polymer ?
#
loop_
_entity_poly.entity_id
_entity_poly.type
_entity_poly.pdbx_seq_one_letter_code
_entity_poly.pdbx_strand_id
1 'polypeptide(L)'
;MEDGRRYLGSGSRLTLGNTEYRIINAVGSGSNAIVYKAVYQDGVEKQYCHYVLIKELFPRHQDRGIYRGSNGRICRRPEQEEYFRKHERSFRTGNEIHLCCLAAHPEAAAGNINSWYMNGTIYTVYPFDGGITLEQYRNREHTGLHEICLFMEELADVVKIFHDTGFLHLDISPDNILIIPMPGKTKYRLLLIDYNCAWKISAESRDNGLYTGKKEGYSAPEVMLGRTEYFGRASDLYSVCAVLFYLLTGRKLTRSE
;
A
#
# COMPACT_ATOMS: atom_id res chain seq x y z
N MET A 1 -19.07 -1.75 -2.99
CA MET A 1 -19.55 -0.45 -3.54
C MET A 1 -18.56 -0.06 -4.63
N GLU A 2 -19.01 0.14 -5.85
CA GLU A 2 -18.18 0.69 -6.91
C GLU A 2 -17.83 2.14 -6.55
N ASP A 3 -16.56 2.44 -6.45
CA ASP A 3 -16.04 3.78 -6.07
C ASP A 3 -16.09 4.79 -7.23
N GLY A 4 -16.83 4.47 -8.29
CA GLY A 4 -17.02 5.29 -9.50
C GLY A 4 -15.89 5.20 -10.52
N ARG A 5 -14.82 4.44 -10.25
CA ARG A 5 -13.75 4.15 -11.21
C ARG A 5 -14.07 2.88 -12.00
N ARG A 6 -13.78 2.89 -13.29
CA ARG A 6 -13.92 1.70 -14.14
C ARG A 6 -12.67 0.85 -14.03
N TYR A 7 -12.78 -0.31 -13.40
CA TYR A 7 -11.68 -1.27 -13.19
C TYR A 7 -11.37 -2.06 -14.47
N LEU A 8 -10.18 -2.67 -14.52
CA LEU A 8 -9.87 -3.70 -15.49
C LEU A 8 -10.68 -4.95 -15.14
N GLY A 9 -11.41 -5.48 -16.12
CA GLY A 9 -12.25 -6.67 -15.94
C GLY A 9 -11.43 -7.96 -15.84
N SER A 10 -12.02 -9.00 -15.26
CA SER A 10 -11.44 -10.35 -15.27
C SER A 10 -11.19 -10.81 -16.71
N GLY A 11 -10.02 -11.44 -16.94
CA GLY A 11 -9.56 -11.86 -18.24
C GLY A 11 -8.93 -10.76 -19.10
N SER A 12 -8.99 -9.49 -18.69
CA SER A 12 -8.30 -8.40 -19.40
C SER A 12 -6.79 -8.67 -19.48
N ARG A 13 -6.21 -8.35 -20.62
CA ARG A 13 -4.76 -8.46 -20.84
C ARG A 13 -4.10 -7.10 -20.65
N LEU A 14 -2.98 -7.09 -19.96
CA LEU A 14 -2.17 -5.92 -19.70
C LEU A 14 -0.71 -6.26 -19.99
N THR A 15 -0.12 -5.61 -21.00
CA THR A 15 1.31 -5.80 -21.32
C THR A 15 2.12 -4.72 -20.63
N LEU A 16 3.06 -5.10 -19.76
CA LEU A 16 4.01 -4.22 -19.08
C LEU A 16 5.43 -4.66 -19.41
N GLY A 17 6.19 -3.80 -20.07
CA GLY A 17 7.46 -4.19 -20.67
C GLY A 17 7.27 -5.32 -21.67
N ASN A 18 7.97 -6.43 -21.49
CA ASN A 18 7.91 -7.61 -22.37
C ASN A 18 6.98 -8.72 -21.83
N THR A 19 6.24 -8.48 -20.76
CA THR A 19 5.39 -9.48 -20.09
C THR A 19 3.92 -9.14 -20.27
N GLU A 20 3.14 -10.12 -20.74
CA GLU A 20 1.68 -10.05 -20.78
C GLU A 20 1.10 -10.65 -19.50
N TYR A 21 0.34 -9.84 -18.79
CA TYR A 21 -0.40 -10.21 -17.59
C TYR A 21 -1.87 -10.37 -17.90
N ARG A 22 -2.50 -11.43 -17.39
CA ARG A 22 -3.95 -11.62 -17.43
C ARG A 22 -4.54 -11.27 -16.06
N ILE A 23 -5.39 -10.26 -16.01
CA ILE A 23 -6.09 -9.83 -14.81
C ILE A 23 -7.06 -10.94 -14.35
N ILE A 24 -7.01 -11.28 -13.08
CA ILE A 24 -7.95 -12.22 -12.45
C ILE A 24 -9.11 -11.43 -11.86
N ASN A 25 -8.82 -10.53 -10.93
CA ASN A 25 -9.80 -9.65 -10.29
C ASN A 25 -9.10 -8.49 -9.59
N ALA A 26 -9.85 -7.45 -9.26
CA ALA A 26 -9.40 -6.43 -8.32
C ALA A 26 -9.49 -7.01 -6.89
N VAL A 27 -8.44 -6.82 -6.10
CA VAL A 27 -8.31 -7.32 -4.72
C VAL A 27 -8.27 -6.18 -3.69
N GLY A 28 -8.01 -4.95 -4.14
CA GLY A 28 -7.99 -3.75 -3.29
C GLY A 28 -8.26 -2.50 -4.10
N SER A 29 -8.86 -1.51 -3.44
CA SER A 29 -9.16 -0.20 -4.01
C SER A 29 -9.03 0.86 -2.92
N GLY A 30 -7.92 1.60 -2.97
CA GLY A 30 -7.67 2.75 -2.10
C GLY A 30 -8.00 4.08 -2.77
N SER A 31 -7.73 5.20 -2.07
CA SER A 31 -7.93 6.56 -2.61
C SER A 31 -7.09 6.83 -3.86
N ASN A 32 -5.89 6.26 -3.93
CA ASN A 32 -4.88 6.59 -4.94
C ASN A 32 -4.68 5.51 -6.01
N ALA A 33 -5.04 4.27 -5.72
CA ALA A 33 -4.71 3.14 -6.60
C ALA A 33 -5.76 2.04 -6.54
N ILE A 34 -5.73 1.19 -7.55
CA ILE A 34 -6.43 -0.09 -7.60
C ILE A 34 -5.39 -1.19 -7.64
N VAL A 35 -5.59 -2.25 -6.86
CA VAL A 35 -4.72 -3.42 -6.83
C VAL A 35 -5.45 -4.59 -7.47
N TYR A 36 -4.82 -5.18 -8.48
CA TYR A 36 -5.32 -6.37 -9.18
C TYR A 36 -4.47 -7.57 -8.84
N LYS A 37 -5.11 -8.73 -8.65
CA LYS A 37 -4.44 -10.01 -8.78
C LYS A 37 -4.38 -10.37 -10.26
N ALA A 38 -3.20 -10.75 -10.72
CA ALA A 38 -2.96 -11.12 -12.10
C ALA A 38 -2.07 -12.37 -12.18
N VAL A 39 -1.99 -12.95 -13.36
CA VAL A 39 -1.14 -14.10 -13.67
C VAL A 39 -0.40 -13.84 -14.97
N TYR A 40 0.86 -14.27 -15.03
CA TYR A 40 1.63 -14.33 -16.26
C TYR A 40 2.27 -15.70 -16.42
N GLN A 41 2.56 -16.06 -17.66
CA GLN A 41 3.24 -17.31 -18.00
C GLN A 41 4.75 -17.08 -17.99
N ASP A 42 5.50 -18.02 -17.42
CA ASP A 42 6.96 -17.96 -17.43
C ASP A 42 7.50 -17.90 -18.86
N GLY A 43 8.49 -17.04 -19.10
CA GLY A 43 9.08 -16.84 -20.42
C GLY A 43 9.95 -18.01 -20.91
N VAL A 44 10.51 -18.77 -19.98
CA VAL A 44 11.41 -19.90 -20.24
C VAL A 44 10.65 -21.22 -20.09
N GLU A 45 10.02 -21.44 -18.94
CA GLU A 45 9.28 -22.65 -18.63
C GLU A 45 7.78 -22.41 -18.78
N LYS A 46 7.28 -22.43 -20.01
CA LYS A 46 5.89 -22.09 -20.37
C LYS A 46 4.79 -22.89 -19.64
N GLN A 47 5.15 -23.98 -18.96
CA GLN A 47 4.22 -24.77 -18.15
C GLN A 47 3.90 -24.10 -16.79
N TYR A 48 4.74 -23.16 -16.34
CA TYR A 48 4.53 -22.45 -15.07
C TYR A 48 3.84 -21.11 -15.26
N CYS A 49 2.94 -20.82 -14.35
CA CYS A 49 2.27 -19.54 -14.26
C CYS A 49 2.57 -18.91 -12.89
N HIS A 50 2.90 -17.64 -12.91
CA HIS A 50 3.21 -16.87 -11.70
C HIS A 50 2.08 -15.89 -11.37
N TYR A 51 1.67 -15.88 -10.12
CA TYR A 51 0.72 -14.89 -9.61
C TYR A 51 1.45 -13.66 -9.14
N VAL A 52 0.85 -12.50 -9.41
CA VAL A 52 1.38 -11.19 -9.02
C VAL A 52 0.24 -10.29 -8.56
N LEU A 53 0.61 -9.23 -7.82
CA LEU A 53 -0.25 -8.08 -7.59
C LEU A 53 0.20 -6.94 -8.50
N ILE A 54 -0.74 -6.30 -9.18
CA ILE A 54 -0.50 -5.13 -10.00
C ILE A 54 -1.22 -3.95 -9.38
N LYS A 55 -0.45 -2.98 -8.88
CA LYS A 55 -0.96 -1.72 -8.34
C LYS A 55 -0.96 -0.68 -9.45
N GLU A 56 -2.15 -0.20 -9.80
CA GLU A 56 -2.37 0.82 -10.83
C GLU A 56 -2.64 2.16 -10.15
N LEU A 57 -1.85 3.18 -10.45
CA LEU A 57 -2.14 4.54 -10.01
C LEU A 57 -3.42 5.03 -10.70
N PHE A 58 -4.49 5.14 -9.93
CA PHE A 58 -5.78 5.65 -10.41
C PHE A 58 -6.44 6.46 -9.29
N PRO A 59 -5.99 7.71 -9.07
CA PRO A 59 -6.49 8.52 -7.98
C PRO A 59 -7.99 8.76 -8.11
N ARG A 60 -8.68 8.62 -6.97
CA ARG A 60 -10.11 8.92 -6.87
C ARG A 60 -10.30 10.42 -6.76
N HIS A 61 -11.15 10.99 -7.59
CA HIS A 61 -11.53 12.39 -7.53
C HIS A 61 -13.05 12.55 -7.49
N GLN A 62 -13.54 13.48 -6.68
CA GLN A 62 -14.99 13.68 -6.47
C GLN A 62 -15.73 13.96 -7.77
N ASP A 63 -15.16 14.79 -8.65
CA ASP A 63 -15.77 15.19 -9.91
C ASP A 63 -15.62 14.17 -11.04
N ARG A 64 -15.08 12.97 -10.75
CA ARG A 64 -14.78 11.95 -11.76
C ARG A 64 -13.95 12.50 -12.93
N GLY A 65 -13.14 13.53 -12.69
CA GLY A 65 -12.29 14.16 -13.70
C GLY A 65 -11.07 13.33 -14.09
N ILE A 66 -10.80 12.24 -13.35
CA ILE A 66 -9.82 11.18 -13.69
C ILE A 66 -10.63 9.92 -13.96
N TYR A 67 -10.51 9.37 -15.16
CA TYR A 67 -11.35 8.26 -15.62
C TYR A 67 -10.62 7.35 -16.60
N ARG A 68 -11.13 6.13 -16.77
CA ARG A 68 -10.63 5.21 -17.79
C ARG A 68 -11.43 5.39 -19.08
N GLY A 69 -10.76 5.79 -20.16
CA GLY A 69 -11.33 5.88 -21.48
C GLY A 69 -11.72 4.53 -22.09
N SER A 70 -12.41 4.54 -23.21
CA SER A 70 -12.84 3.34 -23.95
C SER A 70 -11.67 2.49 -24.44
N ASN A 71 -10.51 3.11 -24.70
CA ASN A 71 -9.25 2.46 -25.08
C ASN A 71 -8.47 1.89 -23.89
N GLY A 72 -9.04 1.88 -22.67
CA GLY A 72 -8.40 1.37 -21.46
C GLY A 72 -7.41 2.31 -20.79
N ARG A 73 -7.09 3.46 -21.38
CA ARG A 73 -6.14 4.44 -20.81
C ARG A 73 -6.78 5.25 -19.69
N ILE A 74 -5.98 5.61 -18.72
CA ILE A 74 -6.35 6.61 -17.70
C ILE A 74 -6.23 7.98 -18.35
N CYS A 75 -7.37 8.68 -18.40
CA CYS A 75 -7.52 10.03 -18.90
C CYS A 75 -7.84 10.96 -17.74
N ARG A 76 -7.53 12.24 -17.91
CA ARG A 76 -7.84 13.27 -16.92
C ARG A 76 -8.19 14.58 -17.62
N ARG A 77 -9.06 15.34 -16.98
CA ARG A 77 -9.38 16.70 -17.42
C ARG A 77 -8.22 17.63 -17.10
N PRO A 78 -8.00 18.72 -17.82
CA PRO A 78 -6.89 19.66 -17.59
C PRO A 78 -6.83 20.15 -16.14
N GLU A 79 -7.97 20.40 -15.50
CA GLU A 79 -8.08 20.88 -14.12
C GLU A 79 -7.60 19.85 -13.09
N GLN A 80 -7.50 18.57 -13.49
CA GLN A 80 -7.05 17.47 -12.65
C GLN A 80 -5.58 17.09 -12.86
N GLU A 81 -4.89 17.77 -13.76
CA GLU A 81 -3.50 17.44 -14.12
C GLU A 81 -2.57 17.57 -12.91
N GLU A 82 -2.67 18.67 -12.15
CA GLU A 82 -1.80 18.89 -10.99
C GLU A 82 -2.13 17.93 -9.85
N TYR A 83 -3.42 17.67 -9.61
CA TYR A 83 -3.86 16.66 -8.65
C TYR A 83 -3.28 15.28 -8.99
N PHE A 84 -3.39 14.87 -10.26
CA PHE A 84 -2.83 13.59 -10.71
C PHE A 84 -1.30 13.55 -10.54
N ARG A 85 -0.58 14.62 -10.94
CA ARG A 85 0.88 14.70 -10.80
C ARG A 85 1.35 14.62 -9.35
N LYS A 86 0.59 15.19 -8.41
CA LYS A 86 0.89 15.05 -6.98
C LYS A 86 0.85 13.58 -6.56
N HIS A 87 -0.21 12.86 -6.93
CA HIS A 87 -0.34 11.44 -6.63
C HIS A 87 0.69 10.59 -7.39
N GLU A 88 1.04 10.97 -8.61
CA GLU A 88 2.10 10.32 -9.38
C GLU A 88 3.46 10.44 -8.69
N ARG A 89 3.82 11.63 -8.19
CA ARG A 89 5.05 11.84 -7.41
C ARG A 89 5.07 10.94 -6.17
N SER A 90 4.02 10.97 -5.36
CA SER A 90 3.91 10.12 -4.16
C SER A 90 4.02 8.63 -4.49
N PHE A 91 3.41 8.20 -5.58
CA PHE A 91 3.45 6.79 -6.02
C PHE A 91 4.87 6.37 -6.44
N ARG A 92 5.60 7.22 -7.17
CA ARG A 92 7.00 6.99 -7.55
C ARG A 92 7.91 6.96 -6.33
N THR A 93 7.80 7.96 -5.46
CA THR A 93 8.55 8.02 -4.21
C THR A 93 8.29 6.80 -3.33
N GLY A 94 7.03 6.34 -3.23
CA GLY A 94 6.70 5.11 -2.50
C GLY A 94 7.38 3.86 -3.08
N ASN A 95 7.49 3.75 -4.41
CA ASN A 95 8.23 2.66 -5.05
C ASN A 95 9.74 2.75 -4.79
N GLU A 96 10.32 3.95 -4.82
CA GLU A 96 11.74 4.17 -4.51
C GLU A 96 12.05 3.79 -3.06
N ILE A 97 11.20 4.20 -2.12
CA ILE A 97 11.32 3.84 -0.70
C ILE A 97 11.22 2.32 -0.52
N HIS A 98 10.27 1.67 -1.21
CA HIS A 98 10.16 0.20 -1.20
C HIS A 98 11.48 -0.47 -1.60
N LEU A 99 12.09 -0.01 -2.69
CA LEU A 99 13.37 -0.56 -3.16
C LEU A 99 14.52 -0.26 -2.17
N CYS A 100 14.54 0.91 -1.53
CA CYS A 100 15.50 1.22 -0.47
C CYS A 100 15.33 0.29 0.74
N CYS A 101 14.10 0.06 1.20
CA CYS A 101 13.81 -0.88 2.27
C CYS A 101 14.20 -2.32 1.90
N LEU A 102 13.88 -2.76 0.69
CA LEU A 102 14.26 -4.08 0.20
C LEU A 102 15.78 -4.28 0.17
N ALA A 103 16.52 -3.25 -0.28
CA ALA A 103 17.98 -3.31 -0.35
C ALA A 103 18.64 -3.36 1.04
N ALA A 104 18.07 -2.64 2.02
CA ALA A 104 18.58 -2.61 3.38
C ALA A 104 18.13 -3.83 4.21
N HIS A 105 16.89 -4.24 4.05
CA HIS A 105 16.23 -5.27 4.86
C HIS A 105 15.29 -6.12 3.98
N PRO A 106 15.82 -7.09 3.21
CA PRO A 106 15.03 -7.91 2.29
C PRO A 106 13.85 -8.65 2.96
N GLU A 107 14.01 -8.98 4.26
CA GLU A 107 12.97 -9.65 5.05
C GLU A 107 11.81 -8.72 5.43
N ALA A 108 12.00 -7.42 5.42
CA ALA A 108 10.98 -6.43 5.82
C ALA A 108 10.20 -5.84 4.65
N ALA A 109 10.51 -6.21 3.42
CA ALA A 109 9.84 -5.71 2.22
C ALA A 109 9.12 -6.83 1.45
N ALA A 110 8.07 -6.45 0.70
CA ALA A 110 7.24 -7.37 -0.07
C ALA A 110 7.90 -7.82 -1.40
N GLY A 111 9.19 -8.14 -1.38
CA GLY A 111 9.93 -8.62 -2.54
C GLY A 111 10.27 -7.55 -3.56
N ASN A 112 10.89 -7.95 -4.66
CA ASN A 112 11.30 -7.03 -5.71
C ASN A 112 10.11 -6.54 -6.53
N ILE A 113 10.13 -5.26 -6.92
CA ILE A 113 9.06 -4.63 -7.70
C ILE A 113 9.59 -4.13 -9.04
N ASN A 114 8.69 -4.08 -10.02
CA ASN A 114 8.93 -3.45 -11.31
C ASN A 114 7.81 -2.44 -11.61
N SER A 115 8.16 -1.29 -12.19
CA SER A 115 7.21 -0.22 -12.49
C SER A 115 7.30 0.24 -13.93
N TRP A 116 6.13 0.55 -14.52
CA TRP A 116 6.03 1.05 -15.90
C TRP A 116 5.05 2.21 -15.98
N TYR A 117 5.38 3.23 -16.76
CA TYR A 117 4.45 4.26 -17.16
C TYR A 117 3.81 3.86 -18.49
N MET A 118 2.56 3.46 -18.46
CA MET A 118 1.78 3.04 -19.63
C MET A 118 0.32 3.44 -19.47
N ASN A 119 -0.43 3.52 -20.57
CA ASN A 119 -1.86 3.82 -20.56
C ASN A 119 -2.23 5.09 -19.78
N GLY A 120 -1.34 6.10 -19.75
CA GLY A 120 -1.56 7.37 -19.06
C GLY A 120 -1.43 7.29 -17.54
N THR A 121 -0.86 6.20 -16.99
CA THR A 121 -0.67 5.99 -15.57
C THR A 121 0.58 5.15 -15.27
N ILE A 122 0.83 4.88 -13.98
CA ILE A 122 1.90 3.99 -13.50
C ILE A 122 1.29 2.68 -13.03
N TYR A 123 1.92 1.59 -13.42
CA TYR A 123 1.69 0.25 -12.89
C TYR A 123 2.92 -0.21 -12.12
N THR A 124 2.73 -0.79 -10.94
CA THR A 124 3.79 -1.48 -10.19
C THR A 124 3.38 -2.92 -9.97
N VAL A 125 4.27 -3.84 -10.32
CA VAL A 125 4.05 -5.28 -10.15
C VAL A 125 4.82 -5.74 -8.92
N TYR A 126 4.12 -6.43 -8.02
CA TYR A 126 4.64 -7.05 -6.80
C TYR A 126 4.52 -8.57 -6.90
N PRO A 127 5.46 -9.33 -6.34
CA PRO A 127 5.27 -10.77 -6.15
C PRO A 127 4.03 -11.01 -5.26
N PHE A 128 3.36 -12.14 -5.46
CA PHE A 128 2.21 -12.53 -4.65
C PHE A 128 2.53 -13.79 -3.85
N ASP A 129 2.88 -13.61 -2.59
CA ASP A 129 3.30 -14.68 -1.68
C ASP A 129 2.13 -15.26 -0.85
N GLY A 130 0.88 -14.98 -1.25
CA GLY A 130 -0.31 -15.57 -0.62
C GLY A 130 -0.75 -14.91 0.69
N GLY A 131 -0.14 -13.78 1.08
CA GLY A 131 -0.51 -13.04 2.30
C GLY A 131 -1.90 -12.41 2.25
N ILE A 132 -2.45 -12.12 3.42
CA ILE A 132 -3.68 -11.34 3.60
C ILE A 132 -3.41 -10.14 4.49
N THR A 133 -4.25 -9.10 4.41
CA THR A 133 -4.08 -7.95 5.31
C THR A 133 -4.50 -8.32 6.74
N LEU A 134 -3.93 -7.59 7.72
CA LEU A 134 -4.31 -7.75 9.13
C LEU A 134 -5.81 -7.45 9.33
N GLU A 135 -6.39 -6.54 8.54
CA GLU A 135 -7.83 -6.30 8.53
C GLU A 135 -8.60 -7.54 8.06
N GLN A 136 -8.18 -8.18 6.97
CA GLN A 136 -8.80 -9.40 6.46
C GLN A 136 -8.65 -10.56 7.45
N TYR A 137 -7.48 -10.67 8.09
CA TYR A 137 -7.23 -11.69 9.11
C TYR A 137 -8.19 -11.52 10.29
N ARG A 138 -8.23 -10.32 10.89
CA ARG A 138 -9.09 -10.00 12.04
C ARG A 138 -10.58 -10.24 11.77
N ASN A 139 -11.03 -10.03 10.52
CA ASN A 139 -12.41 -10.26 10.12
C ASN A 139 -12.77 -11.74 9.94
N ARG A 140 -11.78 -12.64 9.84
CA ARG A 140 -11.97 -14.09 9.66
C ARG A 140 -11.79 -14.87 10.95
N GLU A 141 -10.90 -14.43 11.82
CA GLU A 141 -10.43 -15.18 12.97
C GLU A 141 -10.65 -14.39 14.26
N HIS A 142 -11.00 -15.10 15.33
CA HIS A 142 -10.94 -14.55 16.68
C HIS A 142 -9.49 -14.58 17.17
N THR A 143 -8.84 -13.41 17.14
CA THR A 143 -7.44 -13.26 17.55
C THR A 143 -7.36 -13.26 19.06
N GLY A 144 -6.68 -14.24 19.65
CA GLY A 144 -6.45 -14.29 21.09
C GLY A 144 -5.40 -13.26 21.55
N LEU A 145 -5.40 -12.89 22.84
CA LEU A 145 -4.48 -11.90 23.39
C LEU A 145 -3.01 -12.26 23.15
N HIS A 146 -2.63 -13.51 23.27
CA HIS A 146 -1.26 -13.97 23.01
C HIS A 146 -0.84 -13.70 21.56
N GLU A 147 -1.72 -13.96 20.61
CA GLU A 147 -1.45 -13.73 19.18
C GLU A 147 -1.36 -12.23 18.87
N ILE A 148 -2.22 -11.40 19.50
CA ILE A 148 -2.13 -9.95 19.39
C ILE A 148 -0.76 -9.47 19.90
N CYS A 149 -0.27 -9.96 21.03
CA CYS A 149 1.06 -9.61 21.54
C CYS A 149 2.16 -9.94 20.52
N LEU A 150 2.12 -11.13 19.90
CA LEU A 150 3.09 -11.54 18.89
C LEU A 150 3.03 -10.64 17.65
N PHE A 151 1.82 -10.28 17.17
CA PHE A 151 1.67 -9.34 16.06
C PHE A 151 2.22 -7.95 16.40
N MET A 152 1.99 -7.46 17.62
CA MET A 152 2.46 -6.14 18.02
C MET A 152 3.98 -6.10 18.21
N GLU A 153 4.59 -7.16 18.72
CA GLU A 153 6.04 -7.29 18.81
C GLU A 153 6.67 -7.23 17.43
N GLU A 154 6.19 -8.05 16.49
CA GLU A 154 6.71 -8.07 15.13
C GLU A 154 6.42 -6.78 14.37
N LEU A 155 5.25 -6.16 14.56
CA LEU A 155 4.93 -4.87 13.96
C LEU A 155 5.87 -3.76 14.46
N ALA A 156 6.21 -3.75 15.75
CA ALA A 156 7.15 -2.78 16.30
C ALA A 156 8.54 -2.94 15.68
N ASP A 157 9.01 -4.17 15.48
CA ASP A 157 10.27 -4.46 14.81
C ASP A 157 10.27 -4.00 13.34
N VAL A 158 9.21 -4.30 12.59
CA VAL A 158 9.06 -3.87 11.20
C VAL A 158 9.04 -2.34 11.09
N VAL A 159 8.30 -1.65 11.96
CA VAL A 159 8.27 -0.18 12.00
C VAL A 159 9.64 0.39 12.37
N LYS A 160 10.35 -0.21 13.33
CA LYS A 160 11.70 0.19 13.69
C LYS A 160 12.65 0.06 12.50
N ILE A 161 12.63 -1.08 11.80
CA ILE A 161 13.44 -1.32 10.60
C ILE A 161 13.14 -0.22 9.56
N PHE A 162 11.85 0.09 9.33
CA PHE A 162 11.44 1.15 8.40
C PHE A 162 11.99 2.53 8.82
N HIS A 163 11.91 2.89 10.11
CA HIS A 163 12.47 4.13 10.63
C HIS A 163 13.98 4.22 10.49
N ASP A 164 14.68 3.09 10.60
CA ASP A 164 16.14 3.03 10.46
C ASP A 164 16.61 3.25 9.00
N THR A 165 15.71 3.08 8.01
CA THR A 165 15.96 3.50 6.62
C THR A 165 15.81 5.02 6.40
N GLY A 166 15.43 5.78 7.42
CA GLY A 166 15.30 7.23 7.41
C GLY A 166 13.93 7.76 6.96
N PHE A 167 12.88 6.93 7.03
CA PHE A 167 11.52 7.32 6.65
C PHE A 167 10.50 7.09 7.75
N LEU A 168 9.42 7.90 7.72
CA LEU A 168 8.17 7.65 8.42
C LEU A 168 7.16 7.06 7.44
N HIS A 169 6.29 6.16 7.90
CA HIS A 169 5.28 5.53 7.03
C HIS A 169 4.04 6.41 6.85
N LEU A 170 3.54 6.99 7.94
CA LEU A 170 2.40 7.91 8.06
C LEU A 170 1.05 7.37 7.56
N ASP A 171 0.97 6.07 7.23
CA ASP A 171 -0.29 5.40 6.86
C ASP A 171 -0.35 3.96 7.41
N ILE A 172 0.18 3.75 8.64
CA ILE A 172 0.10 2.45 9.32
C ILE A 172 -1.35 2.19 9.74
N SER A 173 -1.89 1.06 9.28
CA SER A 173 -3.27 0.64 9.54
C SER A 173 -3.45 -0.84 9.15
N PRO A 174 -4.48 -1.54 9.63
CA PRO A 174 -4.64 -2.98 9.42
C PRO A 174 -4.69 -3.43 7.95
N ASP A 175 -5.14 -2.58 7.03
CA ASP A 175 -5.15 -2.87 5.59
C ASP A 175 -3.80 -2.62 4.90
N ASN A 176 -2.87 -1.91 5.57
CA ASN A 176 -1.49 -1.69 5.11
C ASN A 176 -0.46 -2.59 5.83
N ILE A 177 -0.91 -3.59 6.57
CA ILE A 177 -0.09 -4.62 7.21
C ILE A 177 -0.45 -5.96 6.60
N LEU A 178 0.49 -6.61 5.91
CA LEU A 178 0.33 -7.96 5.39
C LEU A 178 0.79 -9.00 6.42
N ILE A 179 0.01 -10.05 6.56
CA ILE A 179 0.37 -11.27 7.29
C ILE A 179 0.71 -12.34 6.25
N ILE A 180 1.95 -12.79 6.25
CA ILE A 180 2.42 -13.85 5.36
C ILE A 180 2.64 -15.11 6.18
N PRO A 181 1.94 -16.22 5.89
CA PRO A 181 2.18 -17.50 6.55
C PRO A 181 3.59 -18.00 6.24
N MET A 182 4.30 -18.44 7.25
CA MET A 182 5.64 -19.06 7.11
C MET A 182 5.49 -20.58 7.01
N PRO A 183 5.80 -21.21 5.88
CA PRO A 183 5.70 -22.67 5.75
C PRO A 183 6.52 -23.39 6.83
N GLY A 184 5.89 -24.34 7.54
CA GLY A 184 6.53 -25.13 8.58
C GLY A 184 6.81 -24.39 9.90
N LYS A 185 6.31 -23.17 10.07
CA LYS A 185 6.43 -22.39 11.32
C LYS A 185 5.04 -21.99 11.81
N THR A 186 4.87 -21.93 13.12
CA THR A 186 3.68 -21.36 13.78
C THR A 186 3.68 -19.83 13.78
N LYS A 187 4.71 -19.19 13.23
CA LYS A 187 4.87 -17.75 13.18
C LYS A 187 4.48 -17.21 11.79
N TYR A 188 3.86 -16.05 11.79
CA TYR A 188 3.60 -15.22 10.63
C TYR A 188 4.76 -14.23 10.44
N ARG A 189 4.95 -13.74 9.23
CA ARG A 189 5.78 -12.58 8.92
C ARG A 189 4.87 -11.40 8.65
N LEU A 190 5.09 -10.28 9.31
CA LEU A 190 4.39 -9.03 9.03
C LEU A 190 5.21 -8.18 8.06
N LEU A 191 4.53 -7.53 7.13
CA LEU A 191 5.12 -6.55 6.22
C LEU A 191 4.27 -5.30 6.19
N LEU A 192 4.93 -4.14 6.23
CA LEU A 192 4.30 -2.88 5.86
C LEU A 192 4.23 -2.78 4.34
N ILE A 193 3.11 -2.29 3.84
CA ILE A 193 2.88 -2.04 2.42
C ILE A 193 2.31 -0.63 2.21
N ASP A 194 2.39 -0.15 0.96
CA ASP A 194 1.87 1.15 0.55
C ASP A 194 2.60 2.37 1.14
N TYR A 195 3.84 2.56 0.70
CA TYR A 195 4.70 3.67 1.12
C TYR A 195 4.38 5.02 0.42
N ASN A 196 3.20 5.18 -0.19
CA ASN A 196 2.84 6.41 -0.93
C ASN A 196 2.72 7.64 -0.03
N CYS A 197 2.53 7.45 1.28
CA CYS A 197 2.46 8.51 2.28
C CYS A 197 3.77 8.68 3.05
N ALA A 198 4.80 7.88 2.73
CA ALA A 198 6.03 7.87 3.50
C ALA A 198 6.76 9.21 3.41
N TRP A 199 7.37 9.59 4.52
CA TRP A 199 8.00 10.90 4.73
C TRP A 199 9.44 10.75 5.18
N LYS A 200 10.37 11.49 4.56
CA LYS A 200 11.79 11.43 4.93
C LYS A 200 12.05 12.12 6.26
N ILE A 201 12.75 11.45 7.17
CA ILE A 201 13.18 11.99 8.45
C ILE A 201 14.44 12.83 8.22
N SER A 202 14.31 14.05 7.72
CA SER A 202 15.45 14.98 7.60
C SER A 202 15.00 16.39 7.95
N ALA A 203 15.94 17.17 8.54
CA ALA A 203 15.68 18.55 8.95
C ALA A 203 15.32 19.49 7.79
N GLU A 204 15.61 19.09 6.54
CA GLU A 204 15.40 19.91 5.34
C GLU A 204 14.06 19.67 4.66
N SER A 205 13.31 18.62 5.06
CA SER A 205 12.10 18.18 4.34
C SER A 205 10.80 18.77 4.91
N ARG A 206 10.74 20.11 5.07
CA ARG A 206 9.55 20.76 5.64
C ARG A 206 8.34 20.79 4.72
N ASP A 207 8.50 20.63 3.42
CA ASP A 207 7.40 20.50 2.47
C ASP A 207 7.85 19.76 1.20
N ASN A 208 7.62 18.45 1.16
CA ASN A 208 7.92 17.65 -0.03
C ASN A 208 6.81 17.69 -1.08
N GLY A 209 5.70 18.44 -0.84
CA GLY A 209 4.54 18.48 -1.74
C GLY A 209 3.90 17.10 -1.96
N LEU A 210 4.28 16.10 -1.15
CA LEU A 210 3.77 14.74 -1.24
C LEU A 210 2.37 14.64 -0.63
N TYR A 211 1.65 13.64 -1.06
CA TYR A 211 0.35 13.30 -0.48
C TYR A 211 0.58 12.67 0.89
N THR A 212 -0.04 13.23 1.92
CA THR A 212 -0.13 12.59 3.23
C THR A 212 -1.51 11.97 3.37
N GLY A 213 -1.55 10.66 3.52
CA GLY A 213 -2.79 9.94 3.81
C GLY A 213 -3.39 10.42 5.13
N LYS A 214 -4.71 10.58 5.15
CA LYS A 214 -5.46 10.86 6.37
C LYS A 214 -6.43 9.73 6.60
N LYS A 215 -6.11 8.87 7.56
CA LYS A 215 -6.89 7.67 7.84
C LYS A 215 -7.55 7.79 9.21
N GLU A 216 -8.83 8.08 9.21
CA GLU A 216 -9.60 8.24 10.45
C GLU A 216 -9.50 6.99 11.32
N GLY A 217 -9.22 7.21 12.60
CA GLY A 217 -9.03 6.16 13.60
C GLY A 217 -7.64 5.53 13.64
N TYR A 218 -6.71 5.94 12.75
CA TYR A 218 -5.34 5.44 12.75
C TYR A 218 -4.28 6.54 12.65
N SER A 219 -4.50 7.57 11.84
CA SER A 219 -3.51 8.65 11.68
C SER A 219 -3.44 9.53 12.91
N ALA A 220 -2.22 9.87 13.34
CA ALA A 220 -1.96 10.77 14.44
C ALA A 220 -2.57 12.17 14.21
N PRO A 221 -2.89 12.92 15.27
CA PRO A 221 -3.54 14.24 15.16
C PRO A 221 -2.81 15.21 14.25
N GLU A 222 -1.48 15.29 14.33
CA GLU A 222 -0.65 16.15 13.48
C GLU A 222 -0.74 15.75 12.01
N VAL A 223 -0.83 14.44 11.71
CA VAL A 223 -1.01 13.92 10.34
C VAL A 223 -2.40 14.28 9.83
N MET A 224 -3.43 14.10 10.65
CA MET A 224 -4.81 14.47 10.31
C MET A 224 -4.95 15.97 10.03
N LEU A 225 -4.20 16.81 10.74
CA LEU A 225 -4.19 18.26 10.58
C LEU A 225 -3.22 18.75 9.48
N GLY A 226 -2.34 17.87 8.97
CA GLY A 226 -1.32 18.23 7.98
C GLY A 226 -0.22 19.12 8.54
N ARG A 227 0.07 19.01 9.85
CA ARG A 227 1.12 19.78 10.54
C ARG A 227 2.47 19.10 10.38
N THR A 228 3.07 19.26 9.21
CA THR A 228 4.29 18.53 8.79
C THR A 228 5.49 18.79 9.69
N GLU A 229 5.52 19.95 10.37
CA GLU A 229 6.55 20.33 11.34
C GLU A 229 6.59 19.43 12.58
N TYR A 230 5.52 18.70 12.86
CA TYR A 230 5.41 17.76 13.98
C TYR A 230 5.52 16.29 13.56
N PHE A 231 5.70 16.01 12.26
CA PHE A 231 5.85 14.62 11.82
C PHE A 231 7.12 14.01 12.40
N GLY A 232 6.98 12.86 13.03
CA GLY A 232 8.06 12.14 13.67
C GLY A 232 7.74 10.68 13.89
N ARG A 233 8.70 9.93 14.45
CA ARG A 233 8.49 8.52 14.79
C ARG A 233 7.28 8.32 15.72
N ALA A 234 6.95 9.31 16.54
CA ALA A 234 5.77 9.30 17.40
C ALA A 234 4.46 9.24 16.61
N SER A 235 4.41 9.83 15.40
CA SER A 235 3.23 9.77 14.54
C SER A 235 2.93 8.34 14.07
N ASP A 236 3.96 7.56 13.73
CA ASP A 236 3.80 6.16 13.37
C ASP A 236 3.49 5.30 14.61
N LEU A 237 4.11 5.59 15.76
CA LEU A 237 3.80 4.89 17.02
C LEU A 237 2.35 5.10 17.46
N TYR A 238 1.79 6.29 17.27
CA TYR A 238 0.35 6.51 17.48
C TYR A 238 -0.48 5.56 16.62
N SER A 239 -0.13 5.42 15.33
CA SER A 239 -0.82 4.52 14.42
C SER A 239 -0.68 3.05 14.83
N VAL A 240 0.49 2.64 15.33
CA VAL A 240 0.72 1.30 15.91
C VAL A 240 -0.19 1.06 17.13
N CYS A 241 -0.32 2.04 18.03
CA CYS A 241 -1.24 1.94 19.18
C CYS A 241 -2.71 1.87 18.73
N ALA A 242 -3.08 2.61 17.67
CA ALA A 242 -4.42 2.52 17.08
C ALA A 242 -4.70 1.14 16.47
N VAL A 243 -3.71 0.50 15.87
CA VAL A 243 -3.81 -0.90 15.40
C VAL A 243 -4.00 -1.84 16.58
N LEU A 244 -3.26 -1.69 17.68
CA LEU A 244 -3.46 -2.48 18.90
C LEU A 244 -4.89 -2.33 19.43
N PHE A 245 -5.39 -1.08 19.53
CA PHE A 245 -6.76 -0.82 19.96
C PHE A 245 -7.77 -1.55 19.07
N TYR A 246 -7.58 -1.49 17.74
CA TYR A 246 -8.45 -2.21 16.79
C TYR A 246 -8.39 -3.73 16.98
N LEU A 247 -7.22 -4.30 17.20
CA LEU A 247 -7.08 -5.74 17.43
C LEU A 247 -7.79 -6.20 18.71
N LEU A 248 -7.68 -5.41 19.78
CA LEU A 248 -8.31 -5.72 21.07
C LEU A 248 -9.83 -5.54 21.05
N THR A 249 -10.33 -4.49 20.39
CA THR A 249 -11.73 -4.07 20.51
C THR A 249 -12.59 -4.39 19.27
N GLY A 250 -11.97 -4.61 18.12
CA GLY A 250 -12.66 -4.74 16.83
C GLY A 250 -13.17 -3.42 16.24
N ARG A 251 -12.88 -2.27 16.85
CA ARG A 251 -13.33 -0.94 16.41
C ARG A 251 -12.15 0.01 16.22
N LYS A 252 -12.38 1.01 15.37
CA LYS A 252 -11.42 2.11 15.15
C LYS A 252 -11.49 3.09 16.33
N LEU A 253 -10.37 3.79 16.60
CA LEU A 253 -10.37 4.90 17.53
C LEU A 253 -11.34 5.99 17.06
N THR A 254 -12.05 6.59 18.01
CA THR A 254 -12.89 7.77 17.78
C THR A 254 -12.23 9.01 18.38
N ARG A 255 -12.68 10.20 17.98
CA ARG A 255 -12.11 11.47 18.50
C ARG A 255 -12.34 11.69 20.00
N SER A 256 -13.21 10.91 20.63
CA SER A 256 -13.50 10.95 22.06
C SER A 256 -12.64 9.98 22.89
N GLU A 257 -11.87 9.15 22.27
CA GLU A 257 -10.93 8.18 22.86
C GLU A 257 -9.48 8.64 22.65
#